data_54d3fd627de781d5309df29f986d799b
#
_entry.id   54d3fd627de781d5309df29f986d799b
#
_cell.length_a   1.000
_cell.length_b   1.000
_cell.length_c   1.000
_cell.angle_alpha   90.00
_cell.angle_beta   90.00
_cell.angle_gamma   90.00
#
_symmetry.space_group_name_H-M   'P 1'
#
loop_
_entity.id
_entity.type
_entity.pdbx_description
1 polymer ?
#
loop_
_entity_poly.entity_id
_entity_poly.type
_entity_poly.pdbx_seq_one_letter_code
_entity_poly.pdbx_strand_id
1 'polypeptide(L)'
;MKKYFKYILMALVAVIFIGTFVFLYIKSQPQPEVYDEFTLQRMDIRKTTVVTGKIEPRNEVNVKPQISGIITEILKEAGEMVQEGEVIAKVKVIPDMGSLSAAQSRLRLAEINRKQAQTDYDREKTLFDKGLVAADEYDKIAQALRQAREEVDAAQDNLEVVRDGVSKSNASASSTLIRSTITGLILDIPVKVGNSVILANTFNDGTTIATVANMNDLIFRGNIDETEVGRLSTGMTMKITIGALQDLKFDARLEYIAPKATDQNGANQFEIKAAVNLPSNATNIRSGYSANAEIVLAEAKNVLAVQESAIEFDGDDTYVYVIKGEGDKQTYERRKVQTGISDGINIEIRSGVKPNERIRGPKMIATEKAEPMAKHGKH
;
A
#
# COMPACT_ATOMS: atom_id res chain seq x y z
N MET A 1 -47.56 -67.86 56.57
CA MET A 1 -47.49 -66.75 55.55
C MET A 1 -46.23 -65.91 55.61
N LYS A 2 -45.63 -65.61 56.80
CA LYS A 2 -44.42 -64.75 56.89
C LYS A 2 -43.13 -65.35 56.31
N LYS A 3 -42.97 -66.66 56.19
CA LYS A 3 -41.77 -67.29 55.63
C LYS A 3 -41.69 -67.17 54.10
N TYR A 4 -42.78 -67.34 53.39
CA TYR A 4 -42.81 -67.23 51.92
C TYR A 4 -42.64 -65.79 51.43
N PHE A 5 -43.06 -64.75 52.17
CA PHE A 5 -42.88 -63.36 51.85
C PHE A 5 -41.40 -62.99 51.81
N LYS A 6 -40.56 -63.49 52.66
CA LYS A 6 -39.07 -63.28 52.62
C LYS A 6 -38.43 -63.85 51.36
N TYR A 7 -38.87 -65.01 50.89
CA TYR A 7 -38.34 -65.64 49.68
C TYR A 7 -38.82 -64.89 48.41
N ILE A 8 -40.04 -64.43 48.40
CA ILE A 8 -40.54 -63.62 47.31
C ILE A 8 -39.85 -62.24 47.22
N LEU A 9 -39.61 -61.59 48.36
CA LEU A 9 -38.84 -60.33 48.40
C LEU A 9 -37.39 -60.52 47.93
N MET A 10 -36.76 -61.62 48.36
CA MET A 10 -35.39 -61.93 47.95
C MET A 10 -35.29 -62.26 46.45
N ALA A 11 -36.26 -62.99 45.90
CA ALA A 11 -36.36 -63.19 44.44
C ALA A 11 -36.57 -61.92 43.66
N LEU A 12 -37.40 -61.01 44.16
CA LEU A 12 -37.64 -59.68 43.51
C LEU A 12 -36.37 -58.84 43.50
N VAL A 13 -35.60 -58.79 44.60
CA VAL A 13 -34.32 -58.08 44.67
C VAL A 13 -33.27 -58.71 43.74
N ALA A 14 -33.22 -60.03 43.62
CA ALA A 14 -32.32 -60.75 42.71
C ALA A 14 -32.66 -60.41 41.22
N VAL A 15 -33.95 -60.34 40.86
CA VAL A 15 -34.37 -59.97 39.51
C VAL A 15 -34.02 -58.49 39.18
N ILE A 16 -34.19 -57.59 40.14
CA ILE A 16 -33.81 -56.18 39.98
C ILE A 16 -32.27 -56.09 39.81
N PHE A 17 -31.49 -56.82 40.62
CA PHE A 17 -30.05 -56.81 40.55
C PHE A 17 -29.53 -57.36 39.19
N ILE A 18 -30.07 -58.48 38.72
CA ILE A 18 -29.76 -59.04 37.42
C ILE A 18 -30.17 -58.09 36.31
N GLY A 19 -31.36 -57.45 36.39
CA GLY A 19 -31.83 -56.47 35.41
C GLY A 19 -30.96 -55.24 35.32
N THR A 20 -30.51 -54.72 36.49
CA THR A 20 -29.58 -53.56 36.49
C THR A 20 -28.19 -53.96 35.96
N PHE A 21 -27.72 -55.15 36.25
CA PHE A 21 -26.42 -55.62 35.72
C PHE A 21 -26.47 -55.83 34.22
N VAL A 22 -27.51 -56.42 33.68
CA VAL A 22 -27.74 -56.57 32.23
C VAL A 22 -27.91 -55.19 31.54
N PHE A 23 -28.64 -54.27 32.16
CA PHE A 23 -28.76 -52.93 31.67
C PHE A 23 -27.45 -52.18 31.62
N LEU A 24 -26.61 -52.26 32.68
CA LEU A 24 -25.29 -51.67 32.74
C LEU A 24 -24.33 -52.33 31.71
N TYR A 25 -24.42 -53.64 31.52
CA TYR A 25 -23.61 -54.36 30.52
C TYR A 25 -23.94 -53.94 29.09
N ILE A 26 -25.22 -53.78 28.75
CA ILE A 26 -25.65 -53.30 27.43
C ILE A 26 -25.25 -51.84 27.24
N LYS A 27 -25.35 -51.00 28.28
CA LYS A 27 -24.95 -49.57 28.21
C LYS A 27 -23.43 -49.39 28.24
N SER A 28 -22.67 -50.35 28.74
CA SER A 28 -21.20 -50.36 28.78
C SER A 28 -20.55 -50.81 27.46
N GLN A 29 -21.34 -51.32 26.51
CA GLN A 29 -20.77 -51.62 25.19
C GLN A 29 -20.39 -50.33 24.50
N PRO A 30 -19.12 -50.23 23.98
CA PRO A 30 -18.67 -49.07 23.23
C PRO A 30 -19.59 -48.89 22.01
N GLN A 31 -20.18 -47.71 21.87
CA GLN A 31 -20.93 -47.38 20.67
C GLN A 31 -19.99 -47.42 19.48
N PRO A 32 -20.41 -47.93 18.33
CA PRO A 32 -19.59 -47.94 17.12
C PRO A 32 -19.16 -46.52 16.80
N GLU A 33 -17.86 -46.30 16.72
CA GLU A 33 -17.30 -45.01 16.34
C GLU A 33 -17.62 -44.77 14.88
N VAL A 34 -18.31 -43.69 14.61
CA VAL A 34 -18.64 -43.22 13.24
C VAL A 34 -17.60 -42.17 12.84
N TYR A 35 -17.00 -42.37 11.72
CA TYR A 35 -16.02 -41.47 11.13
C TYR A 35 -16.55 -40.90 9.82
N ASP A 36 -16.13 -39.66 9.51
CA ASP A 36 -16.34 -39.12 8.18
C ASP A 36 -15.61 -39.95 7.12
N GLU A 37 -16.17 -40.03 5.94
CA GLU A 37 -15.56 -40.68 4.80
C GLU A 37 -15.23 -39.68 3.73
N PHE A 38 -13.97 -39.64 3.33
CA PHE A 38 -13.48 -38.81 2.22
C PHE A 38 -13.01 -39.66 1.06
N THR A 39 -13.26 -39.16 -0.13
CA THR A 39 -12.73 -39.76 -1.36
C THR A 39 -11.64 -38.87 -1.92
N LEU A 40 -10.57 -39.48 -2.40
CA LEU A 40 -9.53 -38.77 -3.14
C LEU A 40 -10.10 -38.18 -4.42
N GLN A 41 -9.91 -36.88 -4.59
CA GLN A 41 -10.34 -36.16 -5.78
C GLN A 41 -9.14 -35.45 -6.44
N ARG A 42 -9.21 -35.25 -7.72
CA ARG A 42 -8.23 -34.42 -8.42
C ARG A 42 -8.66 -32.98 -8.35
N MET A 43 -7.79 -32.13 -7.82
CA MET A 43 -8.04 -30.68 -7.71
C MET A 43 -6.73 -29.91 -7.80
N ASP A 44 -6.87 -28.61 -7.98
CA ASP A 44 -5.76 -27.67 -7.87
C ASP A 44 -5.62 -27.25 -6.42
N ILE A 45 -4.41 -27.35 -5.87
CA ILE A 45 -4.08 -26.89 -4.52
C ILE A 45 -3.14 -25.69 -4.62
N ARG A 46 -3.45 -24.60 -3.93
CA ARG A 46 -2.64 -23.39 -3.86
C ARG A 46 -2.33 -23.07 -2.41
N LYS A 47 -1.06 -23.05 -2.08
CA LYS A 47 -0.62 -22.52 -0.80
C LYS A 47 -0.46 -21.02 -0.94
N THR A 48 -1.26 -20.27 -0.20
CA THR A 48 -1.26 -18.80 -0.26
C THR A 48 -0.93 -18.21 1.11
N THR A 49 -0.37 -17.01 1.11
CA THR A 49 -0.29 -16.15 2.29
C THR A 49 -0.97 -14.83 1.99
N VAL A 50 -1.55 -14.19 3.02
CA VAL A 50 -2.27 -12.92 2.88
C VAL A 50 -1.48 -11.81 3.54
N VAL A 51 -1.19 -10.78 2.78
CA VAL A 51 -0.49 -9.58 3.25
C VAL A 51 -1.45 -8.39 3.20
N THR A 52 -1.56 -7.67 4.29
CA THR A 52 -2.32 -6.43 4.36
C THR A 52 -1.45 -5.24 3.97
N GLY A 53 -2.05 -4.26 3.29
CA GLY A 53 -1.34 -3.07 2.84
C GLY A 53 -2.27 -2.01 2.30
N LYS A 54 -1.73 -1.14 1.45
CA LYS A 54 -2.45 -0.04 0.81
C LYS A 54 -2.15 0.01 -0.68
N ILE A 55 -3.09 0.56 -1.44
CA ILE A 55 -2.89 0.94 -2.84
C ILE A 55 -2.43 2.38 -2.87
N GLU A 56 -1.29 2.62 -3.48
CA GLU A 56 -0.68 3.94 -3.60
C GLU A 56 -0.17 4.16 -5.04
N PRO A 57 -0.10 5.40 -5.53
CA PRO A 57 0.58 5.66 -6.79
C PRO A 57 2.07 5.35 -6.66
N ARG A 58 2.68 4.84 -7.74
CA ARG A 58 4.13 4.55 -7.76
C ARG A 58 4.95 5.80 -7.51
N ASN A 59 4.54 6.92 -8.11
CA ASN A 59 5.20 8.21 -7.99
C ASN A 59 4.21 9.24 -7.45
N GLU A 60 4.53 9.76 -6.29
CA GLU A 60 3.82 10.83 -5.63
C GLU A 60 4.80 11.96 -5.35
N VAL A 61 4.47 13.16 -5.77
CA VAL A 61 5.35 14.33 -5.67
C VAL A 61 4.67 15.42 -4.85
N ASN A 62 5.36 15.85 -3.80
CA ASN A 62 4.97 17.00 -3.00
C ASN A 62 5.47 18.29 -3.68
N VAL A 63 4.57 19.06 -4.27
CA VAL A 63 4.87 20.35 -4.86
C VAL A 63 5.11 21.35 -3.74
N LYS A 64 6.33 21.92 -3.72
CA LYS A 64 6.78 22.86 -2.69
C LYS A 64 7.11 24.22 -3.31
N PRO A 65 6.99 25.34 -2.57
CA PRO A 65 7.32 26.66 -3.06
C PRO A 65 8.83 26.84 -3.22
N GLN A 66 9.25 27.63 -4.19
CA GLN A 66 10.65 28.04 -4.39
C GLN A 66 11.03 29.29 -3.59
N ILE A 67 10.04 29.99 -3.03
CA ILE A 67 10.22 31.19 -2.19
C ILE A 67 9.27 31.13 -0.99
N SER A 68 9.65 31.77 0.10
CA SER A 68 8.77 31.95 1.26
C SER A 68 7.82 33.13 1.03
N GLY A 69 6.57 32.97 1.48
CA GLY A 69 5.58 34.01 1.30
C GLY A 69 4.21 33.64 1.85
N ILE A 70 3.17 34.35 1.39
CA ILE A 70 1.76 34.08 1.71
C ILE A 70 1.03 33.65 0.45
N ILE A 71 0.22 32.59 0.53
CA ILE A 71 -0.64 32.18 -0.55
C ILE A 71 -1.72 33.23 -0.80
N THR A 72 -1.74 33.77 -2.01
CA THR A 72 -2.75 34.77 -2.42
C THR A 72 -3.91 34.14 -3.16
N GLU A 73 -3.66 33.07 -3.89
CA GLU A 73 -4.66 32.41 -4.73
C GLU A 73 -4.31 30.93 -4.89
N ILE A 74 -5.32 30.08 -4.87
CA ILE A 74 -5.25 28.67 -5.24
C ILE A 74 -6.12 28.51 -6.49
N LEU A 75 -5.52 28.05 -7.58
CA LEU A 75 -6.14 27.98 -8.91
C LEU A 75 -6.68 26.59 -9.24
N LYS A 76 -6.34 25.59 -8.44
CA LYS A 76 -6.71 24.19 -8.63
C LYS A 76 -7.25 23.60 -7.34
N GLU A 77 -8.10 22.58 -7.48
CA GLU A 77 -8.65 21.85 -6.34
C GLU A 77 -8.16 20.40 -6.31
N ALA A 78 -8.25 19.77 -5.14
CA ALA A 78 -7.98 18.33 -5.01
C ALA A 78 -8.98 17.53 -5.86
N GLY A 79 -8.47 16.54 -6.61
CA GLY A 79 -9.25 15.76 -7.57
C GLY A 79 -9.16 16.28 -9.02
N GLU A 80 -8.51 17.42 -9.29
CA GLU A 80 -8.29 17.90 -10.65
C GLU A 80 -7.00 17.33 -11.25
N MET A 81 -7.01 17.15 -12.57
CA MET A 81 -5.81 16.80 -13.34
C MET A 81 -4.99 18.06 -13.65
N VAL A 82 -3.68 17.94 -13.51
CA VAL A 82 -2.72 18.99 -13.86
C VAL A 82 -1.65 18.47 -14.81
N GLN A 83 -1.17 19.33 -15.68
CA GLN A 83 -0.03 19.07 -16.55
C GLN A 83 1.27 19.59 -15.90
N GLU A 84 2.39 19.04 -16.31
CA GLU A 84 3.71 19.56 -15.93
C GLU A 84 3.83 21.03 -16.36
N GLY A 85 4.29 21.89 -15.43
CA GLY A 85 4.39 23.34 -15.64
C GLY A 85 3.09 24.13 -15.40
N GLU A 86 1.95 23.48 -15.22
CA GLU A 86 0.67 24.15 -14.93
C GLU A 86 0.65 24.78 -13.54
N VAL A 87 0.08 25.98 -13.40
CA VAL A 87 0.05 26.74 -12.16
C VAL A 87 -1.03 26.19 -11.21
N ILE A 88 -0.62 25.84 -10.00
CA ILE A 88 -1.53 25.36 -8.95
C ILE A 88 -1.92 26.50 -8.00
N ALA A 89 -0.94 27.32 -7.59
CA ALA A 89 -1.16 28.39 -6.62
C ALA A 89 -0.25 29.59 -6.91
N LYS A 90 -0.63 30.75 -6.34
CA LYS A 90 0.19 31.97 -6.35
C LYS A 90 0.62 32.33 -4.93
N VAL A 91 1.88 32.72 -4.80
CA VAL A 91 2.48 33.13 -3.53
C VAL A 91 2.95 34.58 -3.67
N LYS A 92 2.64 35.41 -2.68
CA LYS A 92 3.20 36.77 -2.54
C LYS A 92 4.40 36.69 -1.60
N VAL A 93 5.52 37.21 -2.07
CA VAL A 93 6.77 37.26 -1.29
C VAL A 93 6.59 38.09 -0.02
N ILE A 94 7.19 37.63 1.07
CA ILE A 94 7.44 38.44 2.28
C ILE A 94 8.94 38.72 2.26
N PRO A 95 9.37 39.91 1.78
CA PRO A 95 10.78 40.18 1.68
C PRO A 95 11.43 40.31 3.05
N ASP A 96 12.66 39.81 3.19
CA ASP A 96 13.50 40.11 4.33
C ASP A 96 13.85 41.62 4.32
N MET A 97 13.56 42.30 5.43
CA MET A 97 13.71 43.76 5.52
C MET A 97 15.16 44.20 5.39
N GLY A 98 16.12 43.38 5.83
CA GLY A 98 17.54 43.67 5.67
C GLY A 98 17.97 43.64 4.23
N SER A 99 17.60 42.55 3.53
CA SER A 99 17.87 42.37 2.09
C SER A 99 17.18 43.43 1.23
N LEU A 100 15.94 43.79 1.57
CA LEU A 100 15.20 44.84 0.87
C LEU A 100 15.90 46.21 1.04
N SER A 101 16.31 46.57 2.26
CA SER A 101 17.02 47.82 2.53
C SER A 101 18.38 47.88 1.83
N ALA A 102 19.12 46.75 1.79
CA ALA A 102 20.38 46.65 1.07
C ALA A 102 20.21 46.86 -0.44
N ALA A 103 19.21 46.20 -1.06
CA ALA A 103 18.88 46.37 -2.47
C ALA A 103 18.49 47.77 -2.82
N GLN A 104 17.63 48.45 -1.99
CA GLN A 104 17.28 49.83 -2.17
C GLN A 104 18.47 50.77 -2.08
N SER A 105 19.39 50.52 -1.17
CA SER A 105 20.62 51.32 -1.02
C SER A 105 21.54 51.15 -2.20
N ARG A 106 21.67 49.93 -2.75
CA ARG A 106 22.46 49.65 -3.94
C ARG A 106 21.90 50.39 -5.18
N LEU A 107 20.58 50.37 -5.36
CA LEU A 107 19.93 51.09 -6.44
C LEU A 107 20.22 52.60 -6.34
N ARG A 108 20.06 53.21 -5.17
CA ARG A 108 20.36 54.64 -4.96
C ARG A 108 21.82 54.99 -5.30
N LEU A 109 22.78 54.15 -4.92
CA LEU A 109 24.20 54.32 -5.27
C LEU A 109 24.41 54.27 -6.79
N ALA A 110 23.81 53.26 -7.44
CA ALA A 110 23.90 53.13 -8.91
C ALA A 110 23.29 54.34 -9.63
N GLU A 111 22.15 54.87 -9.13
CA GLU A 111 21.52 56.08 -9.68
C GLU A 111 22.39 57.32 -9.52
N ILE A 112 23.07 57.48 -8.36
CA ILE A 112 24.04 58.59 -8.14
C ILE A 112 25.18 58.48 -9.12
N ASN A 113 25.76 57.29 -9.30
CA ASN A 113 26.87 57.04 -10.22
C ASN A 113 26.45 57.32 -11.67
N ARG A 114 25.28 56.89 -12.10
CA ARG A 114 24.73 57.18 -13.42
C ARG A 114 24.54 58.67 -13.63
N LYS A 115 24.03 59.39 -12.64
CA LYS A 115 23.83 60.85 -12.73
C LYS A 115 25.19 61.56 -12.89
N GLN A 116 26.19 61.14 -12.15
CA GLN A 116 27.57 61.68 -12.30
C GLN A 116 28.11 61.38 -13.70
N ALA A 117 28.07 60.14 -14.16
CA ALA A 117 28.52 59.71 -15.48
C ALA A 117 27.77 60.44 -16.61
N GLN A 118 26.46 60.72 -16.44
CA GLN A 118 25.67 61.52 -17.39
C GLN A 118 26.17 62.97 -17.46
N THR A 119 26.44 63.59 -16.31
CA THR A 119 26.95 64.96 -16.23
C THR A 119 28.32 65.09 -16.90
N ASP A 120 29.21 64.11 -16.67
CA ASP A 120 30.52 64.07 -17.29
C ASP A 120 30.42 63.84 -18.78
N TYR A 121 29.55 62.93 -19.24
CA TYR A 121 29.28 62.68 -20.65
C TYR A 121 28.72 63.95 -21.36
N ASP A 122 27.77 64.66 -20.78
CA ASP A 122 27.17 65.85 -21.35
C ASP A 122 28.23 66.98 -21.49
N ARG A 123 29.12 67.10 -20.51
CA ARG A 123 30.25 68.04 -20.54
C ARG A 123 31.24 67.64 -21.64
N GLU A 124 31.65 66.38 -21.70
CA GLU A 124 32.63 65.89 -22.65
C GLU A 124 32.12 65.95 -24.08
N LYS A 125 30.84 65.63 -24.26
CA LYS A 125 30.15 65.77 -25.56
C LYS A 125 30.18 67.21 -26.09
N THR A 126 29.94 68.18 -25.20
CA THR A 126 30.00 69.61 -25.59
C THR A 126 31.39 70.01 -25.97
N LEU A 127 32.43 69.51 -25.37
CA LEU A 127 33.84 69.77 -25.70
C LEU A 127 34.25 69.06 -27.01
N PHE A 128 33.80 67.83 -27.20
CA PHE A 128 34.04 67.03 -28.40
C PHE A 128 33.38 67.71 -29.64
N ASP A 129 32.14 68.17 -29.52
CA ASP A 129 31.42 68.86 -30.58
C ASP A 129 32.11 70.19 -30.98
N LYS A 130 32.93 70.79 -30.10
CA LYS A 130 33.77 71.95 -30.33
C LYS A 130 35.17 71.61 -30.79
N GLY A 131 35.54 70.33 -30.95
CA GLY A 131 36.86 69.87 -31.35
C GLY A 131 37.95 70.04 -30.29
N LEU A 132 37.60 70.16 -28.99
CA LEU A 132 38.52 70.47 -27.91
C LEU A 132 39.08 69.22 -27.17
N VAL A 133 38.51 68.03 -27.42
CA VAL A 133 38.96 66.76 -26.85
C VAL A 133 39.08 65.68 -27.90
N ALA A 134 39.91 64.68 -27.64
CA ALA A 134 40.17 63.55 -28.55
C ALA A 134 38.96 62.56 -28.55
N ALA A 135 38.76 61.89 -29.70
CA ALA A 135 37.70 60.86 -29.80
C ALA A 135 37.83 59.70 -28.76
N ASP A 136 39.07 59.30 -28.49
CA ASP A 136 39.32 58.23 -27.49
C ASP A 136 38.87 58.61 -26.07
N GLU A 137 39.02 59.89 -25.70
CA GLU A 137 38.56 60.39 -24.39
C GLU A 137 37.05 60.51 -24.32
N TYR A 138 36.39 60.98 -25.33
CA TYR A 138 34.93 60.97 -25.47
C TYR A 138 34.36 59.55 -25.42
N ASP A 139 34.97 58.57 -26.14
CA ASP A 139 34.54 57.18 -26.16
C ASP A 139 34.65 56.53 -24.80
N LYS A 140 35.70 56.82 -24.01
CA LYS A 140 35.83 56.36 -22.63
C LYS A 140 34.73 56.82 -21.72
N ILE A 141 34.37 58.10 -21.77
CA ILE A 141 33.29 58.70 -20.98
C ILE A 141 31.93 58.15 -21.45
N ALA A 142 31.74 58.00 -22.76
CA ALA A 142 30.53 57.37 -23.29
C ALA A 142 30.38 55.91 -22.85
N GLN A 143 31.50 55.17 -22.77
CA GLN A 143 31.50 53.79 -22.22
C GLN A 143 31.20 53.79 -20.73
N ALA A 144 31.77 54.71 -19.94
CA ALA A 144 31.46 54.83 -18.49
C ALA A 144 29.97 55.11 -18.25
N LEU A 145 29.35 55.97 -19.07
CA LEU A 145 27.91 56.20 -18.98
C LEU A 145 27.10 54.94 -19.29
N ARG A 146 27.45 54.20 -20.34
CA ARG A 146 26.80 52.90 -20.66
C ARG A 146 26.89 51.93 -19.52
N GLN A 147 28.09 51.77 -18.92
CA GLN A 147 28.29 50.90 -17.74
C GLN A 147 27.46 51.33 -16.55
N ALA A 148 27.39 52.65 -16.27
CA ALA A 148 26.59 53.15 -15.15
C ALA A 148 25.06 52.97 -15.38
N ARG A 149 24.57 52.96 -16.64
CA ARG A 149 23.19 52.63 -16.98
C ARG A 149 22.91 51.16 -16.72
N GLU A 150 23.74 50.25 -17.20
CA GLU A 150 23.60 48.81 -16.97
C GLU A 150 23.65 48.47 -15.48
N GLU A 151 24.44 49.18 -14.67
CA GLU A 151 24.47 48.98 -13.20
C GLU A 151 23.15 49.42 -12.54
N VAL A 152 22.49 50.45 -12.98
CA VAL A 152 21.16 50.86 -12.52
C VAL A 152 20.13 49.78 -12.87
N ASP A 153 20.12 49.29 -14.10
CA ASP A 153 19.19 48.28 -14.57
C ASP A 153 19.37 46.97 -13.77
N ALA A 154 20.60 46.55 -13.55
CA ALA A 154 20.92 45.36 -12.71
C ALA A 154 20.49 45.58 -11.24
N ALA A 155 20.72 46.75 -10.68
CA ALA A 155 20.30 47.04 -9.28
C ALA A 155 18.77 47.14 -9.16
N GLN A 156 18.07 47.65 -10.18
CA GLN A 156 16.61 47.66 -10.26
C GLN A 156 16.04 46.28 -10.35
N ASP A 157 16.57 45.40 -11.22
CA ASP A 157 16.15 44.01 -11.32
C ASP A 157 16.35 43.27 -10.01
N ASN A 158 17.50 43.46 -9.34
CA ASN A 158 17.76 42.88 -8.04
C ASN A 158 16.72 43.35 -7.00
N LEU A 159 16.39 44.62 -6.95
CA LEU A 159 15.37 45.16 -6.04
C LEU A 159 14.00 44.52 -6.32
N GLU A 160 13.61 44.37 -7.58
CA GLU A 160 12.36 43.72 -7.96
C GLU A 160 12.30 42.27 -7.51
N VAL A 161 13.40 41.50 -7.73
CA VAL A 161 13.51 40.12 -7.28
C VAL A 161 13.39 40.00 -5.74
N VAL A 162 14.07 40.85 -4.98
CA VAL A 162 13.99 40.85 -3.52
C VAL A 162 12.59 41.26 -3.02
N ARG A 163 11.94 42.21 -3.65
CA ARG A 163 10.62 42.73 -3.25
C ARG A 163 9.47 41.86 -3.70
N ASP A 164 9.47 41.44 -4.97
CA ASP A 164 8.34 40.81 -5.63
C ASP A 164 8.58 39.33 -5.99
N GLY A 165 9.82 38.84 -5.81
CA GLY A 165 10.23 37.45 -6.16
C GLY A 165 10.40 37.20 -7.66
N VAL A 166 10.26 38.24 -8.48
CA VAL A 166 10.35 38.18 -9.93
C VAL A 166 10.87 39.49 -10.48
N SER A 167 11.73 39.44 -11.49
CA SER A 167 12.15 40.59 -12.28
C SER A 167 11.27 40.68 -13.54
N LYS A 168 11.03 41.89 -14.01
CA LYS A 168 10.30 42.13 -15.29
C LYS A 168 10.97 41.50 -16.48
N SER A 169 12.31 41.43 -16.46
CA SER A 169 13.11 40.82 -17.52
C SER A 169 12.92 39.30 -17.60
N ASN A 170 12.51 38.63 -16.50
CA ASN A 170 12.35 37.17 -16.39
C ASN A 170 10.95 36.75 -15.85
N ALA A 171 9.89 37.43 -16.27
CA ALA A 171 8.52 37.17 -15.78
C ALA A 171 8.03 35.75 -16.05
N SER A 172 8.55 35.05 -17.06
CA SER A 172 8.22 33.66 -17.35
C SER A 172 8.83 32.66 -16.33
N ALA A 173 9.92 33.01 -15.65
CA ALA A 173 10.61 32.24 -14.62
C ALA A 173 10.19 32.66 -13.21
N SER A 174 8.97 33.16 -13.03
CA SER A 174 8.47 33.66 -11.76
C SER A 174 8.40 32.59 -10.69
N SER A 175 9.17 32.78 -9.63
CA SER A 175 9.14 31.93 -8.42
C SER A 175 7.85 32.09 -7.59
N THR A 176 7.02 33.11 -7.90
CA THR A 176 5.74 33.37 -7.22
C THR A 176 4.61 32.47 -7.70
N LEU A 177 4.78 31.83 -8.87
CA LEU A 177 3.82 30.88 -9.44
C LEU A 177 4.23 29.46 -9.09
N ILE A 178 3.47 28.80 -8.23
CA ILE A 178 3.71 27.41 -7.88
C ILE A 178 3.14 26.52 -8.97
N ARG A 179 4.04 25.78 -9.63
CA ARG A 179 3.71 24.93 -10.78
C ARG A 179 3.86 23.47 -10.44
N SER A 180 3.04 22.63 -11.07
CA SER A 180 3.26 21.17 -11.01
C SER A 180 4.57 20.78 -11.69
N THR A 181 5.30 19.87 -11.07
CA THR A 181 6.55 19.30 -11.63
C THR A 181 6.32 18.02 -12.41
N ILE A 182 5.09 17.46 -12.34
CA ILE A 182 4.68 16.26 -13.07
C ILE A 182 3.24 16.43 -13.58
N THR A 183 2.90 15.65 -14.60
CA THR A 183 1.50 15.50 -15.03
C THR A 183 0.82 14.43 -14.18
N GLY A 184 -0.34 14.75 -13.57
CA GLY A 184 -1.06 13.82 -12.70
C GLY A 184 -2.30 14.39 -12.06
N LEU A 185 -2.90 13.62 -11.15
CA LEU A 185 -4.04 14.03 -10.35
C LEU A 185 -3.54 14.72 -9.07
N ILE A 186 -4.15 15.83 -8.70
CA ILE A 186 -3.93 16.45 -7.38
C ILE A 186 -4.64 15.61 -6.33
N LEU A 187 -3.88 14.98 -5.44
CA LEU A 187 -4.42 14.16 -4.35
C LEU A 187 -4.90 15.01 -3.18
N ASP A 188 -4.13 16.04 -2.83
CA ASP A 188 -4.41 16.90 -1.68
C ASP A 188 -3.78 18.29 -1.86
N ILE A 189 -4.42 19.31 -1.26
CA ILE A 189 -3.92 20.69 -1.12
C ILE A 189 -4.07 21.09 0.36
N PRO A 190 -3.07 20.80 1.20
CA PRO A 190 -3.17 20.99 2.65
C PRO A 190 -3.15 22.46 3.09
N VAL A 191 -2.98 23.39 2.18
CA VAL A 191 -2.83 24.83 2.43
C VAL A 191 -4.08 25.62 2.00
N LYS A 192 -4.25 26.80 2.58
CA LYS A 192 -5.36 27.73 2.26
C LYS A 192 -4.84 29.12 1.88
N VAL A 193 -5.64 29.87 1.15
CA VAL A 193 -5.38 31.30 0.90
C VAL A 193 -5.17 32.03 2.23
N GLY A 194 -4.11 32.82 2.32
CA GLY A 194 -3.68 33.51 3.54
C GLY A 194 -2.67 32.72 4.39
N ASN A 195 -2.43 31.42 4.13
CA ASN A 195 -1.40 30.69 4.82
C ASN A 195 0.00 31.17 4.43
N SER A 196 0.90 31.23 5.43
CA SER A 196 2.33 31.44 5.21
C SER A 196 2.97 30.14 4.79
N VAL A 197 3.82 30.19 3.76
CA VAL A 197 4.57 29.05 3.23
C VAL A 197 6.06 29.32 3.25
N ILE A 198 6.84 28.27 3.49
CA ILE A 198 8.29 28.34 3.63
C ILE A 198 8.93 27.44 2.58
N LEU A 199 9.96 27.94 1.90
CA LEU A 199 10.78 27.14 0.97
C LEU A 199 11.52 26.03 1.72
N ALA A 200 11.79 24.92 1.03
CA ALA A 200 12.63 23.86 1.55
C ALA A 200 14.10 24.31 1.64
N ASN A 201 14.77 24.00 2.76
CA ASN A 201 16.21 24.25 2.96
C ASN A 201 16.82 23.10 3.78
N THR A 202 18.12 23.18 4.08
CA THR A 202 18.86 22.15 4.84
C THR A 202 18.26 21.85 6.23
N PHE A 203 17.54 22.78 6.81
CA PHE A 203 16.96 22.68 8.17
C PHE A 203 15.45 22.44 8.17
N ASN A 204 14.78 22.60 7.04
CA ASN A 204 13.33 22.51 6.94
C ASN A 204 12.90 21.93 5.58
N ASP A 205 12.06 20.91 5.62
CA ASP A 205 11.51 20.25 4.41
C ASP A 205 10.63 21.17 3.57
N GLY A 206 10.29 22.36 4.04
CA GLY A 206 9.41 23.31 3.39
C GLY A 206 7.92 22.91 3.47
N THR A 207 7.06 23.84 3.09
CA THR A 207 5.61 23.64 3.13
C THR A 207 5.14 22.92 1.86
N THR A 208 4.43 21.80 1.98
CA THR A 208 3.76 21.16 0.85
C THR A 208 2.54 21.98 0.45
N ILE A 209 2.47 22.42 -0.82
CA ILE A 209 1.36 23.17 -1.39
C ILE A 209 0.29 22.22 -1.95
N ALA A 210 0.74 21.22 -2.71
CA ALA A 210 -0.11 20.21 -3.29
C ALA A 210 0.66 18.88 -3.39
N THR A 211 -0.06 17.78 -3.35
CA THR A 211 0.47 16.45 -3.64
C THR A 211 -0.09 16.02 -4.98
N VAL A 212 0.77 15.72 -5.95
CA VAL A 212 0.39 15.32 -7.31
C VAL A 212 0.91 13.93 -7.59
N ALA A 213 0.09 13.06 -8.19
CA ALA A 213 0.45 11.69 -8.50
C ALA A 213 -0.15 11.19 -9.81
N ASN A 214 0.55 10.22 -10.42
CA ASN A 214 0.02 9.49 -11.57
C ASN A 214 -0.83 8.31 -11.11
N MET A 215 -2.14 8.44 -11.21
CA MET A 215 -3.10 7.41 -10.79
C MET A 215 -3.27 6.25 -11.79
N ASN A 216 -2.58 6.29 -12.95
CA ASN A 216 -2.60 5.18 -13.90
C ASN A 216 -1.55 4.10 -13.58
N ASP A 217 -0.59 4.39 -12.70
CA ASP A 217 0.45 3.45 -12.26
C ASP A 217 0.39 3.30 -10.74
N LEU A 218 -0.44 2.35 -10.30
CA LEU A 218 -0.65 2.05 -8.90
C LEU A 218 0.14 0.84 -8.46
N ILE A 219 0.65 0.89 -7.24
CA ILE A 219 1.32 -0.21 -6.56
C ILE A 219 0.57 -0.58 -5.29
N PHE A 220 0.63 -1.84 -4.95
CA PHE A 220 0.34 -2.31 -3.61
C PHE A 220 1.61 -2.19 -2.77
N ARG A 221 1.50 -1.56 -1.61
CA ARG A 221 2.55 -1.51 -0.59
C ARG A 221 2.02 -2.17 0.67
N GLY A 222 2.68 -3.23 1.10
CA GLY A 222 2.29 -3.98 2.29
C GLY A 222 3.51 -4.39 3.12
N ASN A 223 3.24 -4.89 4.31
CA ASN A 223 4.27 -5.40 5.21
C ASN A 223 4.04 -6.87 5.49
N ILE A 224 5.09 -7.67 5.42
CA ILE A 224 5.08 -9.10 5.67
C ILE A 224 6.00 -9.45 6.84
N ASP A 225 5.62 -10.46 7.59
CA ASP A 225 6.39 -10.95 8.73
C ASP A 225 7.68 -11.68 8.31
N GLU A 226 8.70 -11.64 9.18
CA GLU A 226 10.00 -12.29 8.99
C GLU A 226 9.88 -13.80 8.71
N THR A 227 8.90 -14.47 9.32
CA THR A 227 8.70 -15.92 9.16
C THR A 227 8.23 -16.31 7.76
N GLU A 228 7.63 -15.38 7.01
CA GLU A 228 7.07 -15.65 5.69
C GLU A 228 7.89 -15.02 4.55
N VAL A 229 8.61 -13.91 4.80
CA VAL A 229 9.38 -13.21 3.77
C VAL A 229 10.41 -14.11 3.06
N GLY A 230 11.01 -15.05 3.79
CA GLY A 230 11.98 -16.02 3.24
C GLY A 230 11.41 -16.94 2.15
N ARG A 231 10.09 -17.02 2.02
CA ARG A 231 9.39 -17.82 0.99
C ARG A 231 9.01 -17.00 -0.24
N LEU A 232 9.18 -15.67 -0.18
CA LEU A 232 8.84 -14.76 -1.27
C LEU A 232 10.00 -14.62 -2.23
N SER A 233 9.65 -14.43 -3.51
CA SER A 233 10.58 -14.07 -4.57
C SER A 233 9.95 -13.02 -5.47
N THR A 234 10.75 -12.09 -5.97
CA THR A 234 10.30 -11.12 -6.95
C THR A 234 9.75 -11.83 -8.21
N GLY A 235 8.70 -11.29 -8.79
CA GLY A 235 8.01 -11.89 -9.93
C GLY A 235 6.84 -12.82 -9.56
N MET A 236 6.64 -13.15 -8.28
CA MET A 236 5.48 -13.93 -7.84
C MET A 236 4.17 -13.21 -8.16
N THR A 237 3.18 -13.97 -8.59
CA THR A 237 1.82 -13.47 -8.85
C THR A 237 1.01 -13.41 -7.57
N MET A 238 0.17 -12.40 -7.48
CA MET A 238 -0.73 -12.21 -6.36
C MET A 238 -2.08 -11.69 -6.82
N LYS A 239 -3.10 -11.92 -6.00
CA LYS A 239 -4.44 -11.38 -6.18
C LYS A 239 -4.66 -10.31 -5.12
N ILE A 240 -5.02 -9.09 -5.54
CA ILE A 240 -5.28 -7.98 -4.64
C ILE A 240 -6.78 -7.75 -4.56
N THR A 241 -7.30 -7.69 -3.35
CA THR A 241 -8.68 -7.29 -3.05
C THR A 241 -8.62 -5.97 -2.31
N ILE A 242 -9.24 -4.92 -2.87
CA ILE A 242 -9.32 -3.59 -2.27
C ILE A 242 -10.54 -3.54 -1.37
N GLY A 243 -10.38 -3.05 -0.13
CA GLY A 243 -11.46 -3.03 0.85
C GLY A 243 -12.72 -2.26 0.41
N ALA A 244 -12.54 -1.20 -0.39
CA ALA A 244 -13.64 -0.43 -0.96
C ALA A 244 -14.30 -1.09 -2.19
N LEU A 245 -13.69 -2.13 -2.80
CA LEU A 245 -14.11 -2.80 -4.03
C LEU A 245 -14.01 -4.32 -3.86
N GLN A 246 -14.70 -4.87 -2.85
CA GLN A 246 -14.56 -6.26 -2.41
C GLN A 246 -14.91 -7.30 -3.49
N ASP A 247 -15.78 -6.94 -4.44
CA ASP A 247 -16.19 -7.82 -5.54
C ASP A 247 -15.15 -7.91 -6.67
N LEU A 248 -14.13 -7.04 -6.65
CA LEU A 248 -13.11 -6.98 -7.69
C LEU A 248 -11.78 -7.48 -7.16
N LYS A 249 -11.22 -8.46 -7.88
CA LYS A 249 -9.85 -8.95 -7.65
C LYS A 249 -8.95 -8.47 -8.76
N PHE A 250 -7.84 -7.86 -8.39
CA PHE A 250 -6.84 -7.34 -9.32
C PHE A 250 -5.62 -8.26 -9.34
N ASP A 251 -5.15 -8.54 -10.54
CA ASP A 251 -3.87 -9.24 -10.70
C ASP A 251 -2.72 -8.29 -10.41
N ALA A 252 -1.74 -8.77 -9.65
CA ALA A 252 -0.55 -8.01 -9.37
C ALA A 252 0.69 -8.90 -9.41
N ARG A 253 1.86 -8.27 -9.53
CA ARG A 253 3.15 -8.95 -9.52
C ARG A 253 4.07 -8.31 -8.49
N LEU A 254 4.67 -9.14 -7.64
CA LEU A 254 5.64 -8.72 -6.64
C LEU A 254 6.92 -8.21 -7.35
N GLU A 255 7.24 -6.93 -7.16
CA GLU A 255 8.41 -6.29 -7.78
C GLU A 255 9.56 -6.09 -6.81
N TYR A 256 9.24 -5.83 -5.55
CA TYR A 256 10.23 -5.45 -4.56
C TYR A 256 9.94 -6.07 -3.20
N ILE A 257 11.01 -6.52 -2.55
CA ILE A 257 11.03 -6.97 -1.16
C ILE A 257 12.14 -6.18 -0.48
N ALA A 258 11.82 -5.48 0.62
CA ALA A 258 12.80 -4.69 1.35
C ALA A 258 13.92 -5.57 1.89
N PRO A 259 15.19 -5.20 1.70
CA PRO A 259 16.33 -5.96 2.23
C PRO A 259 16.54 -5.76 3.74
N LYS A 260 15.82 -4.80 4.34
CA LYS A 260 15.91 -4.44 5.75
C LYS A 260 14.52 -4.47 6.37
N ALA A 261 14.40 -5.13 7.52
CA ALA A 261 13.20 -5.09 8.33
C ALA A 261 13.00 -3.73 9.00
N THR A 262 11.76 -3.37 9.23
CA THR A 262 11.32 -2.27 10.08
C THR A 262 10.58 -2.87 11.27
N ASP A 263 10.92 -2.41 12.49
CA ASP A 263 10.14 -2.78 13.68
C ASP A 263 8.80 -2.06 13.67
N GLN A 264 7.72 -2.82 13.70
CA GLN A 264 6.37 -2.31 13.87
C GLN A 264 5.72 -3.03 15.06
N ASN A 265 5.56 -2.30 16.16
CA ASN A 265 4.96 -2.81 17.40
C ASN A 265 5.67 -4.05 17.98
N GLY A 266 7.00 -4.13 17.86
CA GLY A 266 7.81 -5.25 18.35
C GLY A 266 7.87 -6.46 17.44
N ALA A 267 7.36 -6.38 16.21
CA ALA A 267 7.48 -7.39 15.18
C ALA A 267 8.35 -6.89 14.02
N ASN A 268 9.29 -7.72 13.57
CA ASN A 268 10.10 -7.47 12.39
C ASN A 268 9.25 -7.64 11.13
N GLN A 269 9.02 -6.55 10.41
CA GLN A 269 8.26 -6.56 9.17
C GLN A 269 9.09 -6.07 7.99
N PHE A 270 8.90 -6.69 6.84
CA PHE A 270 9.54 -6.34 5.58
C PHE A 270 8.54 -5.69 4.64
N GLU A 271 8.87 -4.50 4.13
CA GLU A 271 8.05 -3.84 3.11
C GLU A 271 8.11 -4.63 1.80
N ILE A 272 6.96 -4.85 1.19
CA ILE A 272 6.84 -5.39 -0.16
C ILE A 272 6.09 -4.42 -1.06
N LYS A 273 6.46 -4.40 -2.35
CA LYS A 273 5.76 -3.60 -3.37
C LYS A 273 5.41 -4.49 -4.56
N ALA A 274 4.20 -4.33 -5.04
CA ALA A 274 3.72 -5.06 -6.20
C ALA A 274 3.04 -4.12 -7.20
N ALA A 275 3.32 -4.27 -8.48
CA ALA A 275 2.60 -3.57 -9.54
C ALA A 275 1.20 -4.16 -9.67
N VAL A 276 0.20 -3.30 -9.67
CA VAL A 276 -1.21 -3.66 -9.79
C VAL A 276 -1.65 -3.47 -11.24
N ASN A 277 -2.13 -4.54 -11.87
CA ASN A 277 -2.70 -4.46 -13.20
C ASN A 277 -4.14 -3.96 -13.12
N LEU A 278 -4.34 -2.71 -13.47
CA LEU A 278 -5.66 -2.11 -13.49
C LEU A 278 -6.34 -2.33 -14.83
N PRO A 279 -7.52 -2.94 -14.87
CA PRO A 279 -8.32 -2.98 -16.09
C PRO A 279 -8.81 -1.57 -16.45
N SER A 280 -8.97 -1.30 -17.74
CA SER A 280 -9.33 0.03 -18.26
C SER A 280 -10.67 0.59 -17.73
N ASN A 281 -11.49 -0.26 -17.13
CA ASN A 281 -12.77 0.10 -16.51
C ASN A 281 -12.69 0.28 -14.98
N ALA A 282 -11.52 0.14 -14.37
CA ALA A 282 -11.32 0.39 -12.94
C ALA A 282 -11.23 1.90 -12.68
N THR A 283 -12.33 2.60 -12.87
CA THR A 283 -12.47 4.01 -12.49
C THR A 283 -12.74 4.14 -10.99
N ASN A 284 -12.15 5.15 -10.35
CA ASN A 284 -12.37 5.55 -8.94
C ASN A 284 -11.57 4.79 -7.85
N ILE A 285 -10.41 4.23 -8.17
CA ILE A 285 -9.49 3.81 -7.12
C ILE A 285 -8.80 5.06 -6.55
N ARG A 286 -8.85 5.21 -5.23
CA ARG A 286 -8.20 6.32 -4.53
C ARG A 286 -6.89 5.86 -3.89
N SER A 287 -5.91 6.76 -3.86
CA SER A 287 -4.67 6.55 -3.09
C SER A 287 -5.00 6.33 -1.62
N GLY A 288 -4.28 5.41 -0.98
CA GLY A 288 -4.45 5.09 0.44
C GLY A 288 -5.54 4.05 0.76
N TYR A 289 -6.25 3.50 -0.23
CA TYR A 289 -7.20 2.43 0.03
C TYR A 289 -6.50 1.20 0.62
N SER A 290 -7.07 0.66 1.71
CA SER A 290 -6.62 -0.60 2.29
C SER A 290 -6.89 -1.76 1.33
N ALA A 291 -5.92 -2.65 1.23
CA ALA A 291 -5.99 -3.80 0.34
C ALA A 291 -5.36 -5.03 0.99
N ASN A 292 -5.87 -6.20 0.62
CA ASN A 292 -5.31 -7.49 0.99
C ASN A 292 -4.74 -8.14 -0.27
N ALA A 293 -3.48 -8.54 -0.20
CA ALA A 293 -2.79 -9.25 -1.27
C ALA A 293 -2.66 -10.72 -0.90
N GLU A 294 -3.26 -11.60 -1.70
CA GLU A 294 -3.11 -13.04 -1.62
C GLU A 294 -1.97 -13.47 -2.53
N ILE A 295 -0.85 -13.89 -1.95
CA ILE A 295 0.37 -14.29 -2.67
C ILE A 295 0.39 -15.81 -2.78
N VAL A 296 0.57 -16.31 -4.00
CA VAL A 296 0.68 -17.75 -4.27
C VAL A 296 2.12 -18.18 -4.00
N LEU A 297 2.34 -18.91 -2.90
CA LEU A 297 3.65 -19.44 -2.51
C LEU A 297 4.00 -20.72 -3.26
N ALA A 298 3.03 -21.57 -3.49
CA ALA A 298 3.17 -22.81 -4.24
C ALA A 298 1.83 -23.23 -4.87
N GLU A 299 1.88 -23.81 -6.03
CA GLU A 299 0.69 -24.32 -6.76
C GLU A 299 0.97 -25.73 -7.27
N ALA A 300 0.01 -26.64 -7.09
CA ALA A 300 0.00 -27.95 -7.69
C ALA A 300 -1.31 -28.15 -8.44
N LYS A 301 -1.24 -28.41 -9.76
CA LYS A 301 -2.42 -28.55 -10.62
C LYS A 301 -2.79 -29.98 -10.85
N ASN A 302 -4.09 -30.29 -10.82
CA ASN A 302 -4.66 -31.60 -11.10
C ASN A 302 -4.03 -32.73 -10.28
N VAL A 303 -3.74 -32.48 -8.97
CA VAL A 303 -3.15 -33.45 -8.05
C VAL A 303 -4.22 -34.19 -7.28
N LEU A 304 -3.90 -35.43 -6.83
CA LEU A 304 -4.77 -36.17 -5.91
C LEU A 304 -4.73 -35.50 -4.55
N ALA A 305 -5.89 -35.16 -4.03
CA ALA A 305 -6.03 -34.47 -2.76
C ALA A 305 -7.10 -35.10 -1.86
N VAL A 306 -6.92 -34.92 -0.59
CA VAL A 306 -7.88 -35.27 0.48
C VAL A 306 -7.91 -34.13 1.50
N GLN A 307 -8.97 -34.04 2.29
CA GLN A 307 -8.99 -33.11 3.40
C GLN A 307 -7.86 -33.40 4.39
N GLU A 308 -7.14 -32.35 4.81
CA GLU A 308 -5.99 -32.48 5.72
C GLU A 308 -6.37 -33.13 7.06
N SER A 309 -7.62 -32.95 7.49
CA SER A 309 -8.18 -33.58 8.70
C SER A 309 -8.24 -35.12 8.64
N ALA A 310 -8.06 -35.74 7.45
CA ALA A 310 -7.97 -37.22 7.29
C ALA A 310 -6.55 -37.74 7.39
N ILE A 311 -5.56 -36.87 7.53
CA ILE A 311 -4.15 -37.22 7.66
C ILE A 311 -3.75 -37.33 9.13
N GLU A 312 -3.08 -38.43 9.48
CA GLU A 312 -2.42 -38.58 10.78
C GLU A 312 -0.93 -38.29 10.63
N PHE A 313 -0.44 -37.30 11.39
CA PHE A 313 0.97 -36.95 11.46
C PHE A 313 1.61 -37.65 12.65
N ASP A 314 2.61 -38.49 12.43
CA ASP A 314 3.33 -39.25 13.46
C ASP A 314 4.84 -39.00 13.30
N GLY A 315 5.32 -37.95 13.99
CA GLY A 315 6.67 -37.40 13.79
C GLY A 315 6.87 -36.87 12.38
N ASP A 316 7.85 -37.40 11.66
CA ASP A 316 8.13 -37.01 10.26
C ASP A 316 7.32 -37.84 9.25
N ASP A 317 6.56 -38.83 9.70
CA ASP A 317 5.80 -39.71 8.85
C ASP A 317 4.32 -39.31 8.80
N THR A 318 3.71 -39.50 7.62
CA THR A 318 2.29 -39.21 7.40
C THR A 318 1.54 -40.49 7.05
N TYR A 319 0.37 -40.66 7.65
CA TYR A 319 -0.47 -41.83 7.46
C TYR A 319 -1.90 -41.45 7.15
N VAL A 320 -2.58 -42.36 6.42
CA VAL A 320 -4.03 -42.31 6.20
C VAL A 320 -4.61 -43.67 6.60
N TYR A 321 -5.90 -43.67 6.92
CA TYR A 321 -6.65 -44.89 7.16
C TYR A 321 -7.57 -45.16 5.96
N VAL A 322 -7.19 -46.17 5.17
CA VAL A 322 -8.00 -46.61 4.03
C VAL A 322 -9.14 -47.47 4.51
N ILE A 323 -10.37 -47.14 4.12
CA ILE A 323 -11.57 -47.90 4.49
C ILE A 323 -11.70 -49.14 3.58
N LYS A 324 -11.78 -50.31 4.17
CA LYS A 324 -12.08 -51.55 3.47
C LYS A 324 -13.41 -52.11 3.97
N GLY A 325 -14.25 -52.62 3.08
CA GLY A 325 -15.58 -53.14 3.39
C GLY A 325 -16.68 -52.07 3.39
N GLU A 326 -17.90 -52.48 3.71
CA GLU A 326 -19.09 -51.62 3.76
C GLU A 326 -19.90 -51.87 5.03
N GLY A 327 -20.56 -50.83 5.53
CA GLY A 327 -21.42 -50.88 6.72
C GLY A 327 -20.69 -51.32 7.98
N ASP A 328 -21.32 -52.15 8.82
CA ASP A 328 -20.78 -52.62 10.11
C ASP A 328 -19.51 -53.50 10.05
N LYS A 329 -19.04 -53.87 8.86
CA LYS A 329 -17.83 -54.63 8.61
C LYS A 329 -16.66 -53.79 8.08
N GLN A 330 -16.73 -52.50 8.26
CA GLN A 330 -15.63 -51.61 7.88
C GLN A 330 -14.37 -51.91 8.69
N THR A 331 -13.26 -51.99 8.00
CA THR A 331 -11.91 -52.12 8.64
C THR A 331 -11.04 -51.00 8.12
N TYR A 332 -10.15 -50.51 8.96
CA TYR A 332 -9.27 -49.38 8.66
C TYR A 332 -7.83 -49.88 8.53
N GLU A 333 -7.26 -49.72 7.33
CA GLU A 333 -5.86 -50.03 7.08
C GLU A 333 -5.02 -48.77 7.21
N ARG A 334 -4.15 -48.70 8.25
CA ARG A 334 -3.16 -47.62 8.39
C ARG A 334 -2.10 -47.76 7.30
N ARG A 335 -1.97 -46.76 6.45
CA ARG A 335 -1.04 -46.76 5.32
C ARG A 335 -0.22 -45.50 5.29
N LYS A 336 1.12 -45.69 5.19
CA LYS A 336 2.05 -44.57 5.04
C LYS A 336 1.86 -43.93 3.68
N VAL A 337 1.78 -42.57 3.65
CA VAL A 337 1.62 -41.75 2.42
C VAL A 337 2.72 -40.72 2.36
N GLN A 338 3.01 -40.26 1.13
CA GLN A 338 3.81 -39.09 0.90
C GLN A 338 2.88 -37.94 0.54
N THR A 339 2.91 -36.91 1.35
CA THR A 339 2.13 -35.69 1.14
C THR A 339 2.93 -34.65 0.37
N GLY A 340 2.25 -33.70 -0.20
CA GLY A 340 2.83 -32.58 -0.93
C GLY A 340 2.36 -31.24 -0.37
N ILE A 341 1.83 -30.37 -1.25
CA ILE A 341 1.36 -29.05 -0.89
C ILE A 341 0.04 -29.17 -0.12
N SER A 342 -0.13 -28.36 0.91
CA SER A 342 -1.39 -28.17 1.64
C SER A 342 -1.82 -26.68 1.55
N ASP A 343 -3.13 -26.45 1.44
CA ASP A 343 -3.77 -25.12 1.57
C ASP A 343 -4.41 -24.90 2.95
N GLY A 344 -4.19 -25.85 3.90
CA GLY A 344 -4.78 -25.83 5.24
C GLY A 344 -6.16 -26.49 5.32
N ILE A 345 -6.78 -26.83 4.18
CA ILE A 345 -8.05 -27.58 4.10
C ILE A 345 -7.82 -28.90 3.38
N ASN A 346 -7.15 -28.86 2.25
CA ASN A 346 -6.83 -30.03 1.43
C ASN A 346 -5.31 -30.18 1.32
N ILE A 347 -4.87 -31.43 1.26
CA ILE A 347 -3.45 -31.78 1.13
C ILE A 347 -3.25 -32.72 -0.06
N GLU A 348 -2.21 -32.43 -0.83
CA GLU A 348 -1.76 -33.28 -1.95
C GLU A 348 -1.25 -34.61 -1.42
N ILE A 349 -1.67 -35.72 -2.05
CA ILE A 349 -1.07 -37.05 -1.84
C ILE A 349 -0.32 -37.45 -3.11
N ARG A 350 1.01 -37.55 -2.98
CA ARG A 350 1.91 -37.94 -4.07
C ARG A 350 1.99 -39.45 -4.30
N SER A 351 1.95 -40.21 -3.19
CA SER A 351 2.02 -41.66 -3.26
C SER A 351 1.42 -42.33 -2.00
N GLY A 352 1.10 -43.62 -2.10
CA GLY A 352 0.59 -44.45 -0.98
C GLY A 352 -0.87 -44.81 -1.10
N VAL A 353 -1.70 -44.11 -1.90
CA VAL A 353 -3.12 -44.41 -2.12
C VAL A 353 -3.48 -44.32 -3.60
N LYS A 354 -4.51 -45.05 -3.98
CA LYS A 354 -5.03 -45.07 -5.35
C LYS A 354 -6.20 -44.10 -5.50
N PRO A 355 -6.45 -43.58 -6.73
CA PRO A 355 -7.64 -42.81 -7.01
C PRO A 355 -8.91 -43.59 -6.61
N ASN A 356 -9.89 -42.90 -6.04
CA ASN A 356 -11.18 -43.46 -5.60
C ASN A 356 -11.14 -44.38 -4.35
N GLU A 357 -9.99 -44.55 -3.67
CA GLU A 357 -9.99 -45.16 -2.35
C GLU A 357 -10.71 -44.25 -1.35
N ARG A 358 -11.49 -44.86 -0.43
CA ARG A 358 -12.15 -44.15 0.67
C ARG A 358 -11.19 -44.04 1.83
N ILE A 359 -11.08 -42.84 2.37
CA ILE A 359 -10.20 -42.48 3.48
C ILE A 359 -11.07 -42.14 4.69
N ARG A 360 -10.71 -42.62 5.84
CA ARG A 360 -11.34 -42.32 7.13
C ARG A 360 -10.99 -40.89 7.51
N GLY A 361 -12.00 -40.06 7.73
CA GLY A 361 -11.88 -38.72 8.30
C GLY A 361 -11.87 -38.67 9.80
N PRO A 362 -12.09 -37.51 10.41
CA PRO A 362 -12.20 -37.34 11.85
C PRO A 362 -13.43 -38.09 12.42
N LYS A 363 -13.36 -38.37 13.71
CA LYS A 363 -14.45 -39.00 14.45
C LYS A 363 -15.64 -38.04 14.53
N MET A 364 -16.80 -38.47 14.09
CA MET A 364 -18.03 -37.74 14.28
C MET A 364 -18.39 -37.66 15.77
N ILE A 365 -18.52 -36.46 16.30
CA ILE A 365 -19.06 -36.24 17.65
C ILE A 365 -20.58 -36.34 17.52
N ALA A 366 -21.20 -37.26 18.28
CA ALA A 366 -22.62 -37.64 18.22
C ALA A 366 -23.64 -36.53 18.63
N THR A 367 -23.32 -35.25 18.42
CA THR A 367 -24.12 -34.11 18.85
C THR A 367 -24.94 -33.45 17.73
N GLU A 368 -24.86 -33.93 16.48
CA GLU A 368 -25.63 -33.37 15.38
C GLU A 368 -26.38 -34.46 14.58
N LYS A 369 -27.36 -35.10 15.24
CA LYS A 369 -28.48 -35.65 14.46
C LYS A 369 -29.25 -34.45 13.90
N ALA A 370 -29.00 -34.13 12.62
CA ALA A 370 -29.89 -33.24 11.88
C ALA A 370 -31.32 -33.76 12.00
N GLU A 371 -32.20 -32.99 12.63
CA GLU A 371 -33.63 -33.21 12.52
C GLU A 371 -34.04 -33.16 11.03
N PRO A 372 -34.79 -34.13 10.53
CA PRO A 372 -35.30 -34.10 9.18
C PRO A 372 -36.22 -32.87 9.05
N MET A 373 -35.88 -31.94 8.14
CA MET A 373 -36.73 -30.83 7.75
C MET A 373 -38.12 -31.32 7.45
N ALA A 374 -39.05 -31.03 8.36
CA ALA A 374 -40.48 -31.26 8.14
C ALA A 374 -40.92 -30.41 6.94
N LYS A 375 -41.38 -31.11 5.91
CA LYS A 375 -42.07 -30.52 4.76
C LYS A 375 -43.28 -29.71 5.28
N HIS A 376 -43.15 -28.40 5.32
CA HIS A 376 -44.34 -27.54 5.41
C HIS A 376 -44.94 -27.44 4.00
N GLY A 377 -46.01 -28.23 3.85
CA GLY A 377 -46.91 -28.13 2.72
C GLY A 377 -47.74 -26.86 2.81
N LYS A 378 -47.99 -26.35 1.66
CA LYS A 378 -49.03 -25.48 1.14
C LYS A 378 -50.12 -25.03 2.14
N HIS A 379 -50.25 -23.74 2.31
CA HIS A 379 -51.52 -23.02 2.05
C HIS A 379 -51.18 -21.62 1.54
#